data_63169eccf7cdd4ea173148bdf84403f2
#
_entry.id   63169eccf7cdd4ea173148bdf84403f2
#
_cell.length_a   1.000
_cell.length_b   1.000
_cell.length_c   1.000
_cell.angle_alpha   90.00
_cell.angle_beta   90.00
_cell.angle_gamma   90.00
#
_symmetry.space_group_name_H-M   'P 1'
#
loop_
_entity.id
_entity.type
_entity.pdbx_description
1 polymer ?
#
loop_
_entity_poly.entity_id
_entity_poly.type
_entity_poly.pdbx_seq_one_letter_code
_entity_poly.pdbx_strand_id
1 'polypeptide(L)'
;MGSIEQTAEMLLYLSPAEVASLQEGINFFRNKNTGQDYIFYKRKSLLRACKNLCKHQGGLFIRDIEDLDGRSVKCTKHNWRLDVSTMRYINPPGSFCQDELVIERDEENGLLLLELNPPNPWDAEPRAPEELAFGEVQVTYLTHACMDLKLGDKRMVFDPWLTGPAFARGWWLLHEPPADWLQRLCRADLIYISHMHSDHLSYPTLKELAARRPDIPIYVGNTERPVFWHLPQSGVQLTNIKVVPFGTWQQVDKNLRFMILMDGVHPEMDTCIIVEYKGHKILNTVDCTRPNGGRLPAKVSLMMSDFAGGASGFPMTFSGGKFTEEWKAQFIRTERRKLLHYKARLVQDLQPRVFCPFAGYFVEAHPSDRYIKDTNIKNNPDELSKLIKKSSDVVTWTPRPGATLDLGRVLKDPTDSKCITEPPAGAKVFKDSWDFGPYLEALSAAVGDAVFQRPAWIKEYFTWAGFKGYNLVVRMIETDEDFNPFPGGYNYLVDFLDLSFPKERPRREHPYEEIRSRVDVIRHVVKKGLLWDDLYIGFQTRLQRDPDIYHHLFWNHFQIKLPLTPPNWQAFLKHGDALGPEAPPARPPAGLGDTSA
;
A
#
# COMPACT_ATOMS: atom_id res chain seq x y z
N MET A 1 30.31 -3.09 -23.43
CA MET A 1 29.60 -3.18 -22.13
C MET A 1 30.45 -2.38 -21.16
N GLY A 2 30.14 -1.11 -20.96
CA GLY A 2 30.78 -0.27 -19.94
C GLY A 2 30.35 -0.75 -18.58
N SER A 3 31.27 -0.96 -17.67
CA SER A 3 31.01 -1.20 -16.27
C SER A 3 30.30 0.03 -15.71
N ILE A 4 29.04 -0.12 -15.37
CA ILE A 4 28.27 0.93 -14.68
C ILE A 4 28.82 0.95 -13.26
N GLU A 5 29.63 1.95 -12.92
CA GLU A 5 30.21 2.12 -11.59
C GLU A 5 29.09 2.38 -10.58
N GLN A 6 29.01 1.52 -9.55
CA GLN A 6 28.20 1.81 -8.36
C GLN A 6 28.77 3.05 -7.68
N THR A 7 27.98 4.07 -7.51
CA THR A 7 28.37 5.23 -6.70
C THR A 7 28.20 4.89 -5.22
N ALA A 8 29.27 5.06 -4.45
CA ALA A 8 29.23 4.93 -3.00
C ALA A 8 28.98 6.31 -2.38
N GLU A 9 27.93 6.45 -1.61
CA GLU A 9 27.67 7.67 -0.82
C GLU A 9 28.17 7.46 0.61
N MET A 10 29.06 8.33 1.08
CA MET A 10 29.53 8.30 2.45
C MET A 10 28.47 8.92 3.38
N LEU A 11 27.89 8.09 4.24
CA LEU A 11 26.81 8.49 5.16
C LEU A 11 27.32 8.93 6.52
N LEU A 12 28.41 8.33 7.01
CA LEU A 12 28.99 8.63 8.31
C LEU A 12 30.47 8.24 8.31
N TYR A 13 31.29 9.04 9.00
CA TYR A 13 32.65 8.69 9.34
C TYR A 13 32.79 8.57 10.86
N LEU A 14 33.36 7.47 11.32
CA LEU A 14 33.78 7.28 12.69
C LEU A 14 35.30 7.38 12.79
N SER A 15 35.78 8.29 13.59
CA SER A 15 37.20 8.44 13.88
C SER A 15 37.77 7.21 14.60
N PRO A 16 39.10 6.96 14.55
CA PRO A 16 39.71 5.84 15.26
C PRO A 16 39.34 5.77 16.75
N ALA A 17 39.18 6.93 17.39
CA ALA A 17 38.75 7.02 18.79
C ALA A 17 37.31 6.54 19.00
N GLU A 18 36.39 6.92 18.09
CA GLU A 18 35.00 6.47 18.11
C GLU A 18 34.90 4.97 17.81
N VAL A 19 35.69 4.49 16.87
CA VAL A 19 35.81 3.04 16.57
C VAL A 19 36.28 2.24 17.78
N ALA A 20 37.29 2.75 18.50
CA ALA A 20 37.80 2.12 19.72
C ALA A 20 36.75 2.14 20.85
N SER A 21 35.83 3.08 20.85
CA SER A 21 34.74 3.18 21.84
C SER A 21 33.56 2.25 21.57
N LEU A 22 33.51 1.57 20.38
CA LEU A 22 32.42 0.65 20.04
C LEU A 22 32.39 -0.53 21.02
N GLN A 23 31.26 -0.67 21.68
CA GLN A 23 30.99 -1.77 22.62
C GLN A 23 30.47 -3.00 21.91
N GLU A 24 30.62 -4.16 22.51
CA GLU A 24 29.95 -5.39 22.06
C GLU A 24 28.44 -5.20 22.09
N GLY A 25 27.73 -5.70 21.05
CA GLY A 25 26.32 -5.52 20.87
C GLY A 25 25.97 -4.25 20.07
N ILE A 26 24.91 -3.58 20.45
CA ILE A 26 24.28 -2.48 19.71
C ILE A 26 24.88 -1.13 20.11
N ASN A 27 25.28 -0.35 19.10
CA ASN A 27 25.78 1.02 19.26
C ASN A 27 24.93 1.95 18.38
N PHE A 28 24.57 3.13 18.88
CA PHE A 28 23.83 4.14 18.13
C PHE A 28 24.75 5.34 17.85
N PHE A 29 24.75 5.79 16.59
CA PHE A 29 25.49 6.97 16.17
C PHE A 29 24.59 7.90 15.38
N ARG A 30 24.82 9.19 15.55
CA ARG A 30 24.12 10.25 14.82
C ARG A 30 25.10 11.03 13.97
N ASN A 31 24.78 11.17 12.69
CA ASN A 31 25.46 12.12 11.83
C ASN A 31 25.00 13.53 12.23
N LYS A 32 25.89 14.33 12.79
CA LYS A 32 25.60 15.69 13.29
C LYS A 32 25.22 16.67 12.17
N ASN A 33 25.71 16.42 10.94
CA ASN A 33 25.47 17.30 9.80
C ASN A 33 24.08 17.03 9.18
N THR A 34 23.70 15.77 9.05
CA THR A 34 22.43 15.37 8.42
C THR A 34 21.31 15.10 9.42
N GLY A 35 21.66 14.88 10.71
CA GLY A 35 20.73 14.48 11.75
C GLY A 35 20.24 13.02 11.63
N GLN A 36 20.77 12.26 10.67
CA GLN A 36 20.41 10.84 10.48
C GLN A 36 21.06 9.97 11.55
N ASP A 37 20.31 9.04 12.09
CA ASP A 37 20.77 8.06 13.09
C ASP A 37 21.10 6.72 12.42
N TYR A 38 22.13 6.04 12.95
CA TYR A 38 22.63 4.75 12.48
C TYR A 38 22.78 3.79 13.65
N ILE A 39 22.67 2.48 13.35
CA ILE A 39 22.89 1.38 14.27
C ILE A 39 24.10 0.60 13.81
N PHE A 40 25.08 0.41 14.71
CA PHE A 40 26.21 -0.51 14.53
C PHE A 40 26.03 -1.68 15.48
N TYR A 41 26.18 -2.89 14.96
CA TYR A 41 26.23 -4.11 15.75
C TYR A 41 27.64 -4.68 15.69
N LYS A 42 28.26 -4.89 16.84
CA LYS A 42 29.61 -5.46 16.97
C LYS A 42 29.55 -6.75 17.75
N ARG A 43 30.17 -7.80 17.21
CA ARG A 43 30.38 -9.04 17.94
C ARG A 43 31.73 -9.63 17.53
N LYS A 44 32.72 -9.52 18.41
CA LYS A 44 34.12 -9.90 18.11
C LYS A 44 34.63 -9.15 16.85
N SER A 45 34.95 -9.90 15.78
CA SER A 45 35.36 -9.34 14.49
C SER A 45 34.20 -8.95 13.56
N LEU A 46 32.98 -9.39 13.87
CA LEU A 46 31.82 -9.04 13.06
C LEU A 46 31.38 -7.62 13.38
N LEU A 47 31.26 -6.80 12.35
CA LEU A 47 30.68 -5.45 12.41
C LEU A 47 29.64 -5.30 11.31
N ARG A 48 28.43 -4.89 11.67
CA ARG A 48 27.32 -4.64 10.74
C ARG A 48 26.71 -3.28 11.04
N ALA A 49 26.13 -2.64 10.05
CA ALA A 49 25.45 -1.38 10.25
C ALA A 49 24.21 -1.23 9.37
N CYS A 50 23.26 -0.44 9.86
CA CYS A 50 22.07 -0.04 9.12
C CYS A 50 21.62 1.38 9.52
N LYS A 51 20.74 1.98 8.73
CA LYS A 51 20.04 3.21 9.12
C LYS A 51 19.13 2.91 10.33
N ASN A 52 19.11 3.80 11.32
CA ASN A 52 18.15 3.73 12.41
C ASN A 52 16.79 4.26 11.93
N LEU A 53 16.14 3.45 11.10
CA LEU A 53 14.86 3.77 10.50
C LEU A 53 14.10 2.48 10.19
N CYS A 54 12.97 2.26 10.85
CA CYS A 54 12.15 1.07 10.62
C CYS A 54 11.51 1.12 9.23
N LYS A 55 11.68 0.07 8.43
CA LYS A 55 11.11 -0.02 7.07
C LYS A 55 9.59 0.05 7.06
N HIS A 56 8.92 -0.42 8.12
CA HIS A 56 7.46 -0.42 8.16
C HIS A 56 6.87 0.99 7.98
N GLN A 57 7.21 1.95 8.84
CA GLN A 57 6.71 3.33 8.73
C GLN A 57 7.70 4.38 9.25
N GLY A 58 8.99 4.16 9.12
CA GLY A 58 10.01 5.14 9.45
C GLY A 58 10.11 5.49 10.95
N GLY A 59 9.72 4.59 11.86
CA GLY A 59 9.96 4.78 13.29
C GLY A 59 11.44 4.58 13.62
N LEU A 60 11.94 5.28 14.64
CA LEU A 60 13.28 5.04 15.15
C LEU A 60 13.31 3.77 15.99
N PHE A 61 14.42 3.06 15.94
CA PHE A 61 14.68 1.96 16.83
C PHE A 61 15.35 2.43 18.11
N ILE A 62 14.97 1.81 19.22
CA ILE A 62 15.61 1.89 20.53
C ILE A 62 16.09 0.52 20.95
N ARG A 63 16.98 0.44 21.94
CA ARG A 63 17.37 -0.84 22.53
C ARG A 63 16.14 -1.55 23.07
N ASP A 64 16.03 -2.83 22.77
CA ASP A 64 15.03 -3.68 23.38
C ASP A 64 15.55 -4.10 24.75
N ILE A 65 14.97 -3.58 25.82
CA ILE A 65 15.40 -3.88 27.20
C ILE A 65 15.09 -5.33 27.61
N GLU A 66 14.22 -5.99 26.85
CA GLU A 66 13.88 -7.40 27.07
C GLU A 66 14.83 -8.35 26.32
N ASP A 67 15.73 -7.82 25.49
CA ASP A 67 16.70 -8.61 24.73
C ASP A 67 17.97 -8.85 25.53
N LEU A 68 18.05 -10.01 26.15
CA LEU A 68 19.20 -10.42 26.94
C LEU A 68 20.47 -10.67 26.09
N ASP A 69 20.31 -10.94 24.79
CA ASP A 69 21.42 -11.22 23.87
C ASP A 69 22.06 -9.93 23.30
N GLY A 70 21.45 -8.79 23.50
CA GLY A 70 21.94 -7.47 23.05
C GLY A 70 22.02 -7.32 21.53
N ARG A 71 21.17 -8.02 20.78
CA ARG A 71 21.17 -8.03 19.33
C ARG A 71 19.89 -7.51 18.68
N SER A 72 18.84 -7.25 19.45
CA SER A 72 17.57 -6.76 18.92
C SER A 72 17.28 -5.33 19.32
N VAL A 73 16.64 -4.60 18.40
CA VAL A 73 16.12 -3.25 18.60
C VAL A 73 14.63 -3.23 18.36
N LYS A 74 13.93 -2.31 19.05
CA LYS A 74 12.46 -2.18 19.02
C LYS A 74 12.07 -0.85 18.41
N CYS A 75 11.17 -0.88 17.44
CA CYS A 75 10.64 0.32 16.79
C CYS A 75 9.71 1.08 17.74
N THR A 76 9.91 2.40 17.83
CA THR A 76 9.12 3.29 18.71
C THR A 76 7.68 3.51 18.25
N LYS A 77 7.35 3.24 16.97
CA LYS A 77 6.00 3.46 16.45
C LYS A 77 5.07 2.25 16.68
N HIS A 78 5.50 1.06 16.26
CA HIS A 78 4.62 -0.12 16.25
C HIS A 78 5.24 -1.34 16.95
N ASN A 79 6.29 -1.13 17.76
CA ASN A 79 6.97 -2.19 18.51
C ASN A 79 7.56 -3.31 17.65
N TRP A 80 7.77 -3.09 16.36
CA TRP A 80 8.46 -4.05 15.51
C TRP A 80 9.88 -4.28 16.01
N ARG A 81 10.34 -5.52 15.99
CA ARG A 81 11.66 -5.90 16.48
C ARG A 81 12.56 -6.32 15.31
N LEU A 82 13.75 -5.75 15.25
CA LEU A 82 14.79 -6.05 14.27
C LEU A 82 15.97 -6.71 14.99
N ASP A 83 16.37 -7.90 14.56
CA ASP A 83 17.65 -8.50 14.93
C ASP A 83 18.77 -7.89 14.05
N VAL A 84 19.55 -7.00 14.63
CA VAL A 84 20.62 -6.28 13.92
C VAL A 84 21.83 -7.16 13.61
N SER A 85 21.93 -8.36 14.21
CA SER A 85 22.95 -9.34 13.88
C SER A 85 22.67 -10.08 12.57
N THR A 86 21.40 -10.16 12.17
CA THR A 86 20.95 -10.83 10.93
C THR A 86 20.30 -9.88 9.94
N MET A 87 20.02 -8.64 10.34
CA MET A 87 19.23 -7.63 9.60
C MET A 87 17.80 -8.09 9.29
N ARG A 88 17.26 -9.06 10.01
CA ARG A 88 15.90 -9.57 9.81
C ARG A 88 14.97 -9.08 10.90
N TYR A 89 13.75 -8.73 10.51
CA TYR A 89 12.70 -8.45 11.48
C TYR A 89 12.24 -9.78 12.10
N ILE A 90 12.25 -9.83 13.42
CA ILE A 90 11.87 -11.02 14.20
C ILE A 90 10.45 -10.94 14.74
N ASN A 91 9.90 -9.72 14.77
CA ASN A 91 8.52 -9.48 15.15
C ASN A 91 7.97 -8.26 14.38
N PRO A 92 6.97 -8.46 13.49
CA PRO A 92 6.42 -9.75 13.06
C PRO A 92 7.45 -10.61 12.30
N PRO A 93 7.46 -11.93 12.51
CA PRO A 93 8.39 -12.82 11.82
C PRO A 93 8.04 -12.90 10.32
N GLY A 94 9.07 -13.07 9.49
CA GLY A 94 8.89 -13.21 8.05
C GLY A 94 8.44 -11.94 7.32
N SER A 95 8.54 -10.76 7.97
CA SER A 95 8.16 -9.48 7.36
C SER A 95 9.27 -8.93 6.46
N PHE A 96 10.19 -8.11 6.98
CA PHE A 96 11.19 -7.43 6.17
C PHE A 96 12.62 -7.85 6.52
N CYS A 97 13.54 -7.55 5.60
CA CYS A 97 14.97 -7.44 5.91
C CYS A 97 15.37 -5.96 5.92
N GLN A 98 16.16 -5.55 6.88
CA GLN A 98 16.75 -4.21 6.93
C GLN A 98 17.90 -4.12 5.92
N ASP A 99 18.08 -2.94 5.29
CA ASP A 99 19.20 -2.73 4.39
C ASP A 99 20.49 -2.60 5.20
N GLU A 100 21.44 -3.47 4.89
CA GLU A 100 22.77 -3.43 5.48
C GLU A 100 23.63 -2.41 4.73
N LEU A 101 24.33 -1.58 5.47
CA LEU A 101 25.28 -0.59 4.93
C LEU A 101 26.68 -1.18 4.86
N VAL A 102 27.46 -0.75 3.87
CA VAL A 102 28.85 -1.17 3.73
C VAL A 102 29.71 -0.40 4.72
N ILE A 103 30.64 -1.12 5.35
CA ILE A 103 31.61 -0.55 6.27
C ILE A 103 33.00 -0.76 5.68
N GLU A 104 33.70 0.33 5.42
CA GLU A 104 35.10 0.31 5.00
C GLU A 104 36.02 0.89 6.08
N ARG A 105 37.26 0.43 6.13
CA ARG A 105 38.29 1.00 6.99
C ARG A 105 39.20 1.90 6.17
N ASP A 106 39.52 3.07 6.69
CA ASP A 106 40.55 3.91 6.12
C ASP A 106 41.97 3.52 6.61
N GLU A 107 42.95 4.21 6.10
CA GLU A 107 44.39 3.96 6.44
C GLU A 107 44.70 4.28 7.91
N GLU A 108 43.92 5.13 8.55
CA GLU A 108 44.08 5.54 9.96
C GLU A 108 43.28 4.69 10.94
N ASN A 109 42.61 3.62 10.46
CA ASN A 109 41.67 2.76 11.21
C ASN A 109 40.36 3.44 11.63
N GLY A 110 39.96 4.52 10.99
CA GLY A 110 38.61 5.04 11.01
C GLY A 110 37.66 4.12 10.23
N LEU A 111 36.35 4.32 10.38
CA LEU A 111 35.31 3.61 9.64
C LEU A 111 34.49 4.57 8.80
N LEU A 112 34.40 4.24 7.52
CA LEU A 112 33.47 4.88 6.60
C LEU A 112 32.22 4.00 6.49
N LEU A 113 31.06 4.60 6.76
CA LEU A 113 29.77 3.97 6.53
C LEU A 113 29.23 4.42 5.17
N LEU A 114 29.09 3.49 4.26
CA LEU A 114 28.76 3.75 2.87
C LEU A 114 27.39 3.14 2.51
N GLU A 115 26.61 3.89 1.74
CA GLU A 115 25.46 3.37 1.01
C GLU A 115 25.89 3.13 -0.46
N LEU A 116 25.84 1.89 -0.88
CA LEU A 116 26.05 1.57 -2.29
C LEU A 116 24.77 1.86 -3.06
N ASN A 117 24.79 2.90 -3.85
CA ASN A 117 23.69 3.23 -4.73
C ASN A 117 23.95 2.57 -6.08
N PRO A 118 23.13 1.60 -6.51
CA PRO A 118 23.17 1.16 -7.89
C PRO A 118 22.83 2.36 -8.77
N PRO A 119 23.33 2.38 -10.03
CA PRO A 119 22.98 3.45 -10.96
C PRO A 119 21.47 3.57 -11.08
N ASN A 120 20.98 4.79 -11.23
CA ASN A 120 19.55 5.01 -11.40
C ASN A 120 19.10 4.38 -12.72
N PRO A 121 18.12 3.49 -12.71
CA PRO A 121 17.71 2.80 -13.93
C PRO A 121 17.15 3.75 -15.00
N TRP A 122 16.59 4.89 -14.59
CA TRP A 122 16.09 5.90 -15.54
C TRP A 122 17.18 6.73 -16.23
N ASP A 123 18.42 6.67 -15.77
CA ASP A 123 19.57 7.30 -16.41
C ASP A 123 20.21 6.38 -17.47
N ALA A 124 19.77 5.13 -17.55
CA ALA A 124 20.08 4.27 -18.68
C ALA A 124 19.36 4.81 -19.93
N GLU A 125 20.11 5.04 -21.02
CA GLU A 125 19.58 5.57 -22.28
C GLU A 125 18.90 6.96 -22.11
N PRO A 126 19.59 7.99 -21.65
CA PRO A 126 19.01 9.30 -21.41
C PRO A 126 18.53 9.92 -22.72
N ARG A 127 17.35 10.58 -22.64
CA ARG A 127 16.78 11.33 -23.76
C ARG A 127 16.67 12.80 -23.38
N ALA A 128 17.17 13.67 -24.27
CA ALA A 128 16.99 15.10 -24.09
C ALA A 128 15.51 15.48 -24.31
N PRO A 129 14.92 16.34 -23.47
CA PRO A 129 13.55 16.83 -23.70
C PRO A 129 13.46 17.62 -25.01
N GLU A 130 12.49 17.23 -25.86
CA GLU A 130 12.12 17.95 -27.08
C GLU A 130 11.01 18.96 -26.79
N GLU A 131 10.86 19.98 -27.61
CA GLU A 131 9.74 20.92 -27.48
C GLU A 131 8.40 20.19 -27.69
N LEU A 132 7.44 20.40 -26.78
CA LEU A 132 6.09 19.87 -26.88
C LEU A 132 5.17 20.90 -27.56
N ALA A 133 4.44 20.47 -28.57
CA ALA A 133 3.36 21.27 -29.11
C ALA A 133 2.21 21.43 -28.10
N PHE A 134 1.46 22.51 -28.17
CA PHE A 134 0.28 22.70 -27.32
C PHE A 134 -0.78 21.63 -27.63
N GLY A 135 -1.27 21.00 -26.55
CA GLY A 135 -2.22 19.88 -26.64
C GLY A 135 -1.60 18.55 -27.04
N GLU A 136 -0.27 18.47 -27.21
CA GLU A 136 0.44 17.21 -27.49
C GLU A 136 0.46 16.29 -26.29
N VAL A 137 0.78 16.82 -25.10
CA VAL A 137 0.70 16.10 -23.83
C VAL A 137 -0.35 16.75 -22.95
N GLN A 138 -1.41 16.01 -22.67
CA GLN A 138 -2.52 16.45 -21.82
C GLN A 138 -2.76 15.44 -20.71
N VAL A 139 -2.98 15.94 -19.50
CA VAL A 139 -3.29 15.14 -18.32
C VAL A 139 -4.66 15.52 -17.80
N THR A 140 -5.61 14.59 -17.85
CA THR A 140 -6.97 14.80 -17.38
C THR A 140 -7.20 14.01 -16.10
N TYR A 141 -7.59 14.69 -15.04
CA TYR A 141 -8.01 14.05 -13.79
C TYR A 141 -9.42 13.49 -13.94
N LEU A 142 -9.61 12.19 -13.67
CA LEU A 142 -10.93 11.57 -13.71
C LEU A 142 -11.56 11.49 -12.31
N THR A 143 -10.92 10.83 -11.37
CA THR A 143 -11.29 10.81 -9.95
C THR A 143 -10.24 10.04 -9.15
N HIS A 144 -10.12 10.27 -7.86
CA HIS A 144 -9.22 9.58 -6.92
C HIS A 144 -7.78 9.46 -7.45
N ALA A 145 -7.30 8.26 -7.78
CA ALA A 145 -5.98 8.01 -8.36
C ALA A 145 -6.00 7.86 -9.90
N CYS A 146 -7.17 8.05 -10.52
CA CYS A 146 -7.31 7.83 -11.94
C CYS A 146 -6.97 9.08 -12.77
N MET A 147 -5.91 8.97 -13.56
CA MET A 147 -5.47 9.98 -14.52
C MET A 147 -5.51 9.41 -15.93
N ASP A 148 -6.01 10.23 -16.88
CA ASP A 148 -6.02 9.96 -18.31
C ASP A 148 -4.98 10.84 -19.01
N LEU A 149 -3.89 10.23 -19.46
CA LEU A 149 -2.77 10.88 -20.12
C LEU A 149 -2.88 10.71 -21.63
N LYS A 150 -3.01 11.82 -22.36
CA LYS A 150 -2.78 11.88 -23.80
C LYS A 150 -1.31 12.21 -24.03
N LEU A 151 -0.61 11.39 -24.80
CA LEU A 151 0.83 11.45 -25.07
C LEU A 151 1.06 11.33 -26.59
N GLY A 152 0.88 12.45 -27.30
CA GLY A 152 0.81 12.48 -28.76
C GLY A 152 -0.47 11.82 -29.28
N ASP A 153 -0.32 10.71 -30.00
CA ASP A 153 -1.40 9.86 -30.50
C ASP A 153 -1.78 8.72 -29.55
N LYS A 154 -0.99 8.52 -28.48
CA LYS A 154 -1.22 7.47 -27.46
C LYS A 154 -1.98 8.00 -26.25
N ARG A 155 -2.67 7.09 -25.58
CA ARG A 155 -3.41 7.35 -24.35
C ARG A 155 -3.11 6.31 -23.30
N MET A 156 -2.70 6.76 -22.13
CA MET A 156 -2.41 5.92 -20.98
C MET A 156 -3.29 6.31 -19.81
N VAL A 157 -3.89 5.32 -19.12
CA VAL A 157 -4.74 5.56 -17.95
C VAL A 157 -4.14 4.89 -16.72
N PHE A 158 -4.17 5.58 -15.58
CA PHE A 158 -3.68 5.10 -14.30
C PHE A 158 -4.84 4.72 -13.38
N ASP A 159 -4.69 3.60 -12.65
CA ASP A 159 -5.49 3.17 -11.50
C ASP A 159 -7.00 3.48 -11.62
N PRO A 160 -7.72 2.87 -12.57
CA PRO A 160 -9.09 3.26 -12.88
C PRO A 160 -10.11 2.73 -11.86
N TRP A 161 -10.24 3.41 -10.72
CA TRP A 161 -11.40 3.27 -9.84
C TRP A 161 -12.42 4.35 -10.19
N LEU A 162 -13.41 4.00 -11.01
CA LEU A 162 -14.37 4.93 -11.63
C LEU A 162 -15.82 4.61 -11.27
N THR A 163 -16.07 3.45 -10.65
CA THR A 163 -17.39 3.05 -10.21
C THR A 163 -17.33 2.02 -9.08
N GLY A 164 -18.37 1.99 -8.26
CA GLY A 164 -18.49 1.07 -7.13
C GLY A 164 -17.63 1.46 -5.93
N PRO A 165 -17.83 0.76 -4.81
CA PRO A 165 -17.06 0.97 -3.59
C PRO A 165 -15.73 0.21 -3.60
N ALA A 166 -14.81 0.65 -2.72
CA ALA A 166 -13.56 0.00 -2.40
C ALA A 166 -13.51 -0.48 -0.95
N PHE A 167 -12.48 -1.27 -0.58
CA PHE A 167 -12.19 -1.75 0.78
C PHE A 167 -13.40 -2.36 1.49
N ALA A 168 -13.82 -3.54 1.03
CA ALA A 168 -14.99 -4.23 1.56
C ALA A 168 -16.23 -3.31 1.66
N ARG A 169 -16.35 -2.40 0.69
CA ARG A 169 -17.42 -1.41 0.56
C ARG A 169 -17.43 -0.31 1.63
N GLY A 170 -16.31 -0.12 2.32
CA GLY A 170 -16.16 0.96 3.31
C GLY A 170 -15.85 2.32 2.69
N TRP A 171 -15.18 2.34 1.53
CA TRP A 171 -14.84 3.58 0.84
C TRP A 171 -15.66 3.78 -0.42
N TRP A 172 -16.03 5.05 -0.65
CA TRP A 172 -16.75 5.49 -1.85
C TRP A 172 -16.06 6.69 -2.47
N LEU A 173 -16.23 6.88 -3.78
CA LEU A 173 -15.65 8.01 -4.47
C LEU A 173 -16.19 9.33 -3.89
N LEU A 174 -15.29 10.23 -3.51
CA LEU A 174 -15.64 11.60 -3.11
C LEU A 174 -16.06 12.43 -4.34
N HIS A 175 -15.42 12.19 -5.45
CA HIS A 175 -15.71 12.87 -6.73
C HIS A 175 -16.42 11.91 -7.68
N GLU A 176 -17.48 12.37 -8.30
CA GLU A 176 -18.04 11.65 -9.45
C GLU A 176 -17.11 11.82 -10.66
N PRO A 177 -16.73 10.71 -11.33
CA PRO A 177 -15.95 10.81 -12.56
C PRO A 177 -16.77 11.49 -13.66
N PRO A 178 -16.13 12.06 -14.71
CA PRO A 178 -16.86 12.57 -15.88
C PRO A 178 -17.81 11.53 -16.46
N ALA A 179 -18.97 11.97 -16.96
CA ALA A 179 -20.00 11.05 -17.47
C ALA A 179 -19.51 10.15 -18.61
N ASP A 180 -18.50 10.57 -19.35
CA ASP A 180 -17.87 9.82 -20.45
C ASP A 180 -16.67 8.96 -20.02
N TRP A 181 -16.49 8.71 -18.71
CA TRP A 181 -15.33 7.99 -18.16
C TRP A 181 -15.09 6.64 -18.84
N LEU A 182 -16.15 5.87 -19.12
CA LEU A 182 -16.03 4.56 -19.75
C LEU A 182 -15.58 4.64 -21.20
N GLN A 183 -16.07 5.67 -21.93
CA GLN A 183 -15.61 5.92 -23.30
C GLN A 183 -14.14 6.33 -23.33
N ARG A 184 -13.70 7.14 -22.35
CA ARG A 184 -12.28 7.52 -22.20
C ARG A 184 -11.43 6.30 -21.90
N LEU A 185 -11.86 5.45 -20.97
CA LEU A 185 -11.14 4.22 -20.60
C LEU A 185 -11.04 3.25 -21.78
N CYS A 186 -12.12 3.08 -22.58
CA CYS A 186 -12.11 2.26 -23.80
C CYS A 186 -11.21 2.79 -24.92
N ARG A 187 -10.87 4.09 -24.92
CA ARG A 187 -9.94 4.70 -25.88
C ARG A 187 -8.47 4.60 -25.43
N ALA A 188 -8.19 4.08 -24.25
CA ALA A 188 -6.83 3.90 -23.80
C ALA A 188 -6.09 2.91 -24.70
N ASP A 189 -4.82 3.20 -25.00
CA ASP A 189 -3.89 2.27 -25.65
C ASP A 189 -3.27 1.33 -24.63
N LEU A 190 -3.12 1.81 -23.38
CA LEU A 190 -2.57 1.02 -22.26
C LEU A 190 -3.08 1.57 -20.94
N ILE A 191 -3.16 0.67 -19.95
CA ILE A 191 -3.53 0.98 -18.57
C ILE A 191 -2.38 0.54 -17.66
N TYR A 192 -2.06 1.35 -16.65
CA TYR A 192 -1.19 0.97 -15.54
C TYR A 192 -2.02 0.82 -14.28
N ILE A 193 -1.83 -0.27 -13.55
CA ILE A 193 -2.37 -0.50 -12.22
C ILE A 193 -1.21 -0.68 -11.27
N SER A 194 -1.14 0.18 -10.27
CA SER A 194 -0.02 0.28 -9.35
C SER A 194 0.05 -0.89 -8.37
N HIS A 195 -1.08 -1.29 -7.80
CA HIS A 195 -1.15 -2.35 -6.79
C HIS A 195 -2.57 -2.92 -6.65
N MET A 196 -2.73 -3.89 -5.77
CA MET A 196 -3.95 -4.70 -5.65
C MET A 196 -5.07 -4.07 -4.81
N HIS A 197 -4.86 -2.95 -4.10
CA HIS A 197 -5.92 -2.33 -3.32
C HIS A 197 -7.09 -1.90 -4.21
N SER A 198 -8.30 -2.06 -3.69
CA SER A 198 -9.52 -1.95 -4.49
C SER A 198 -9.90 -0.54 -4.92
N ASP A 199 -9.26 0.49 -4.38
CA ASP A 199 -9.33 1.89 -4.82
C ASP A 199 -8.35 2.22 -5.96
N HIS A 200 -7.53 1.26 -6.38
CA HIS A 200 -6.64 1.28 -7.55
C HIS A 200 -7.00 0.18 -8.53
N LEU A 201 -7.12 -1.07 -8.05
CA LEU A 201 -7.59 -2.22 -8.81
C LEU A 201 -9.11 -2.40 -8.62
N SER A 202 -9.91 -1.65 -9.34
CA SER A 202 -11.37 -1.71 -9.24
C SER A 202 -11.98 -2.77 -10.17
N TYR A 203 -12.33 -3.94 -9.64
CA TYR A 203 -13.04 -4.95 -10.42
C TYR A 203 -14.41 -4.49 -10.93
N PRO A 204 -15.21 -3.66 -10.23
CA PRO A 204 -16.40 -3.06 -10.81
C PRO A 204 -16.12 -2.25 -12.09
N THR A 205 -15.07 -1.42 -12.08
CA THR A 205 -14.66 -0.65 -13.27
C THR A 205 -14.14 -1.57 -14.38
N LEU A 206 -13.29 -2.54 -14.04
CA LEU A 206 -12.74 -3.48 -15.01
C LEU A 206 -13.79 -4.38 -15.64
N LYS A 207 -14.88 -4.69 -14.95
CA LYS A 207 -16.01 -5.42 -15.50
C LYS A 207 -16.69 -4.66 -16.64
N GLU A 208 -16.91 -3.36 -16.47
CA GLU A 208 -17.47 -2.51 -17.50
C GLU A 208 -16.52 -2.35 -18.71
N LEU A 209 -15.22 -2.27 -18.44
CA LEU A 209 -14.20 -2.22 -19.48
C LEU A 209 -14.12 -3.53 -20.25
N ALA A 210 -14.02 -4.68 -19.56
CA ALA A 210 -13.86 -5.99 -20.16
C ALA A 210 -15.04 -6.38 -21.07
N ALA A 211 -16.24 -5.91 -20.77
CA ALA A 211 -17.41 -6.10 -21.63
C ALA A 211 -17.27 -5.43 -23.01
N ARG A 212 -16.34 -4.48 -23.17
CA ARG A 212 -16.13 -3.69 -24.41
C ARG A 212 -14.75 -3.88 -24.99
N ARG A 213 -13.73 -3.92 -24.16
CA ARG A 213 -12.31 -3.94 -24.53
C ARG A 213 -11.52 -4.89 -23.61
N PRO A 214 -11.78 -6.21 -23.67
CA PRO A 214 -11.02 -7.18 -22.87
C PRO A 214 -9.54 -7.29 -23.26
N ASP A 215 -9.19 -6.75 -24.42
CA ASP A 215 -7.89 -6.82 -25.09
C ASP A 215 -6.93 -5.65 -24.73
N ILE A 216 -7.39 -4.63 -24.01
CA ILE A 216 -6.54 -3.49 -23.66
C ILE A 216 -5.32 -3.98 -22.88
N PRO A 217 -4.08 -3.59 -23.25
CA PRO A 217 -2.90 -3.91 -22.48
C PRO A 217 -2.96 -3.27 -21.09
N ILE A 218 -2.89 -4.11 -20.03
CA ILE A 218 -2.82 -3.65 -18.65
C ILE A 218 -1.46 -4.03 -18.09
N TYR A 219 -0.67 -3.04 -17.70
CA TYR A 219 0.66 -3.22 -17.18
C TYR A 219 0.68 -3.13 -15.66
N VAL A 220 1.37 -4.07 -15.03
CA VAL A 220 1.61 -4.16 -13.59
C VAL A 220 3.07 -4.51 -13.31
N GLY A 221 3.59 -4.13 -12.15
CA GLY A 221 4.91 -4.54 -11.70
C GLY A 221 4.94 -6.02 -11.30
N ASN A 222 6.11 -6.65 -11.42
CA ASN A 222 6.34 -8.02 -10.97
C ASN A 222 6.51 -8.07 -9.44
N THR A 223 5.43 -7.79 -8.70
CA THR A 223 5.37 -7.81 -7.24
C THR A 223 5.29 -9.23 -6.71
N GLU A 224 5.82 -9.47 -5.50
CA GLU A 224 5.73 -10.78 -4.83
C GLU A 224 4.26 -11.20 -4.61
N ARG A 225 3.39 -10.25 -4.27
CA ARG A 225 1.93 -10.43 -4.24
C ARG A 225 1.36 -9.98 -5.60
N PRO A 226 0.93 -10.91 -6.48
CA PRO A 226 0.46 -10.56 -7.82
C PRO A 226 -0.72 -9.59 -7.78
N VAL A 227 -0.67 -8.50 -8.55
CA VAL A 227 -1.74 -7.50 -8.57
C VAL A 227 -3.08 -8.13 -8.92
N PHE A 228 -3.11 -9.01 -9.92
CA PHE A 228 -4.33 -9.68 -10.39
C PHE A 228 -4.60 -11.05 -9.73
N TRP A 229 -4.12 -11.27 -8.49
CA TRP A 229 -4.31 -12.53 -7.77
C TRP A 229 -5.78 -13.01 -7.70
N HIS A 230 -6.74 -12.08 -7.68
CA HIS A 230 -8.18 -12.36 -7.55
C HIS A 230 -8.91 -12.43 -8.89
N LEU A 231 -8.26 -12.17 -10.02
CA LEU A 231 -8.90 -12.12 -11.34
C LEU A 231 -9.72 -13.37 -11.67
N PRO A 232 -9.23 -14.62 -11.43
CA PRO A 232 -10.00 -15.82 -11.76
C PRO A 232 -11.33 -15.91 -11.01
N GLN A 233 -11.40 -15.36 -9.79
CA GLN A 233 -12.60 -15.39 -8.94
C GLN A 233 -13.52 -14.18 -9.17
N SER A 234 -13.01 -13.11 -9.79
CA SER A 234 -13.74 -11.85 -9.97
C SER A 234 -14.86 -11.96 -11.02
N GLY A 235 -14.77 -12.93 -11.94
CA GLY A 235 -15.66 -13.03 -13.09
C GLY A 235 -15.36 -12.01 -14.21
N VAL A 236 -14.27 -11.24 -14.09
CA VAL A 236 -13.80 -10.32 -15.12
C VAL A 236 -12.84 -11.04 -16.06
N GLN A 237 -13.05 -10.90 -17.36
CA GLN A 237 -12.21 -11.51 -18.38
C GLN A 237 -11.36 -10.45 -19.06
N LEU A 238 -10.05 -10.50 -18.78
CA LEU A 238 -9.03 -9.65 -19.39
C LEU A 238 -8.00 -10.56 -20.07
N THR A 239 -7.63 -10.22 -21.31
CA THR A 239 -6.80 -11.12 -22.15
C THR A 239 -5.38 -10.58 -22.37
N ASN A 240 -5.06 -9.38 -21.88
CA ASN A 240 -3.78 -8.73 -22.18
C ASN A 240 -3.16 -8.06 -20.94
N ILE A 241 -3.01 -8.82 -19.86
CA ILE A 241 -2.28 -8.38 -18.67
C ILE A 241 -0.79 -8.64 -18.88
N LYS A 242 0.02 -7.62 -18.64
CA LYS A 242 1.48 -7.65 -18.81
C LYS A 242 2.16 -7.35 -17.48
N VAL A 243 2.83 -8.35 -16.93
CA VAL A 243 3.68 -8.21 -15.76
C VAL A 243 5.09 -7.83 -16.23
N VAL A 244 5.63 -6.71 -15.76
CA VAL A 244 6.92 -6.21 -16.21
C VAL A 244 7.92 -6.11 -15.06
N PRO A 245 9.23 -6.31 -15.34
CA PRO A 245 10.27 -6.20 -14.34
C PRO A 245 10.45 -4.75 -13.88
N PHE A 246 10.89 -4.57 -12.63
CA PHE A 246 11.22 -3.27 -12.08
C PHE A 246 12.49 -2.69 -12.69
N GLY A 247 12.55 -1.36 -12.79
CA GLY A 247 13.72 -0.62 -13.24
C GLY A 247 14.09 -0.85 -14.70
N THR A 248 13.17 -1.35 -15.53
CA THR A 248 13.41 -1.64 -16.95
C THR A 248 12.46 -0.83 -17.82
N TRP A 249 13.01 -0.08 -18.79
CA TRP A 249 12.19 0.67 -19.75
C TRP A 249 11.34 -0.25 -20.62
N GLN A 250 10.05 0.02 -20.62
CA GLN A 250 9.08 -0.60 -21.52
C GLN A 250 8.80 0.36 -22.67
N GLN A 251 9.31 0.02 -23.86
CA GLN A 251 9.13 0.85 -25.05
C GLN A 251 7.75 0.63 -25.66
N VAL A 252 6.94 1.69 -25.75
CA VAL A 252 5.61 1.69 -26.41
C VAL A 252 5.74 2.05 -27.88
N ASP A 253 6.42 3.18 -28.15
CA ASP A 253 6.77 3.62 -29.51
C ASP A 253 8.08 4.44 -29.46
N LYS A 254 8.45 5.09 -30.57
CA LYS A 254 9.70 5.87 -30.65
C LYS A 254 9.79 7.00 -29.62
N ASN A 255 8.65 7.60 -29.23
CA ASN A 255 8.55 8.77 -28.36
C ASN A 255 8.17 8.41 -26.92
N LEU A 256 7.40 7.31 -26.73
CA LEU A 256 6.80 6.91 -25.47
C LEU A 256 7.44 5.65 -24.91
N ARG A 257 7.90 5.72 -23.66
CA ARG A 257 8.31 4.57 -22.85
C ARG A 257 7.92 4.80 -21.38
N PHE A 258 7.89 3.75 -20.60
CA PHE A 258 7.65 3.86 -19.17
C PHE A 258 8.48 2.84 -18.39
N MET A 259 8.61 3.07 -17.08
CA MET A 259 9.35 2.20 -16.16
C MET A 259 8.58 2.10 -14.86
N ILE A 260 8.35 0.88 -14.38
CA ILE A 260 7.74 0.63 -13.07
C ILE A 260 8.84 0.41 -12.04
N LEU A 261 8.67 1.00 -10.86
CA LEU A 261 9.59 0.90 -9.73
C LEU A 261 8.81 0.42 -8.50
N MET A 262 9.47 -0.33 -7.61
CA MET A 262 8.82 -0.81 -6.39
C MET A 262 8.90 0.22 -5.26
N ASP A 263 8.00 0.10 -4.27
CA ASP A 263 8.13 0.84 -3.02
C ASP A 263 9.24 0.28 -2.14
N GLY A 264 9.90 1.14 -1.38
CA GLY A 264 10.95 0.75 -0.44
C GLY A 264 10.42 0.31 0.94
N VAL A 265 9.13 0.51 1.21
CA VAL A 265 8.48 0.12 2.46
C VAL A 265 7.58 -1.10 2.28
N HIS A 266 6.84 -1.15 1.18
CA HIS A 266 5.95 -2.26 0.83
C HIS A 266 6.34 -2.85 -0.55
N PRO A 267 7.57 -3.38 -0.69
CA PRO A 267 8.08 -3.88 -1.98
C PRO A 267 7.30 -5.09 -2.50
N GLU A 268 6.60 -5.80 -1.62
CA GLU A 268 5.78 -6.96 -1.97
C GLU A 268 4.52 -6.60 -2.76
N MET A 269 4.07 -5.32 -2.72
CA MET A 269 2.81 -4.94 -3.35
C MET A 269 2.80 -3.58 -4.04
N ASP A 270 3.41 -2.54 -3.44
CA ASP A 270 3.25 -1.17 -3.92
C ASP A 270 4.27 -0.80 -4.99
N THR A 271 3.79 -0.12 -6.03
CA THR A 271 4.63 0.32 -7.13
C THR A 271 4.37 1.78 -7.52
N CYS A 272 5.38 2.41 -8.13
CA CYS A 272 5.29 3.72 -8.76
C CYS A 272 5.77 3.64 -10.22
N ILE A 273 5.50 4.68 -11.01
CA ILE A 273 5.81 4.67 -12.44
C ILE A 273 6.45 5.98 -12.89
N ILE A 274 7.43 5.85 -13.79
CA ILE A 274 7.97 6.94 -14.60
C ILE A 274 7.48 6.74 -16.03
N VAL A 275 6.76 7.71 -16.59
CA VAL A 275 6.40 7.75 -18.01
C VAL A 275 7.28 8.79 -18.67
N GLU A 276 7.93 8.45 -19.76
CA GLU A 276 8.74 9.38 -20.54
C GLU A 276 8.20 9.51 -21.96
N TYR A 277 7.85 10.74 -22.33
CA TYR A 277 7.43 11.11 -23.66
C TYR A 277 8.34 12.21 -24.23
N LYS A 278 9.02 11.93 -25.34
CA LYS A 278 10.00 12.86 -25.94
C LYS A 278 11.00 13.45 -24.94
N GLY A 279 11.52 12.63 -24.02
CA GLY A 279 12.46 13.04 -22.99
C GLY A 279 11.84 13.74 -21.77
N HIS A 280 10.56 14.11 -21.80
CA HIS A 280 9.84 14.64 -20.64
C HIS A 280 9.37 13.51 -19.73
N LYS A 281 9.78 13.56 -18.46
CA LYS A 281 9.40 12.55 -17.47
C LYS A 281 8.17 13.00 -16.67
N ILE A 282 7.22 12.10 -16.54
CA ILE A 282 6.05 12.19 -15.65
C ILE A 282 6.21 11.12 -14.59
N LEU A 283 6.32 11.53 -13.34
CA LEU A 283 6.48 10.64 -12.18
C LEU A 283 5.15 10.52 -11.44
N ASN A 284 4.68 9.30 -11.27
CA ASN A 284 3.53 9.00 -10.42
C ASN A 284 3.97 8.08 -9.29
N THR A 285 4.03 8.62 -8.06
CA THR A 285 4.43 7.84 -6.88
C THR A 285 3.28 7.06 -6.26
N VAL A 286 2.06 7.32 -6.71
CA VAL A 286 0.84 6.65 -6.21
C VAL A 286 0.82 6.67 -4.66
N ASP A 287 0.49 5.56 -4.01
CA ASP A 287 0.42 5.41 -2.55
C ASP A 287 1.75 5.00 -1.92
N CYS A 288 2.81 4.87 -2.71
CA CYS A 288 4.13 4.49 -2.19
C CYS A 288 4.54 5.32 -0.99
N THR A 289 4.86 4.66 0.10
CA THR A 289 5.36 5.30 1.33
C THR A 289 6.77 5.85 1.12
N ARG A 290 7.62 5.09 0.43
CA ARG A 290 8.99 5.48 0.08
C ARG A 290 9.33 4.98 -1.33
N PRO A 291 8.79 5.64 -2.37
CA PRO A 291 8.90 5.15 -3.74
C PRO A 291 10.37 4.94 -4.13
N ASN A 292 10.67 3.78 -4.70
CA ASN A 292 12.00 3.32 -5.08
C ASN A 292 13.08 3.51 -3.99
N GLY A 293 12.72 3.30 -2.73
CA GLY A 293 13.65 3.49 -1.61
C GLY A 293 14.08 4.93 -1.37
N GLY A 294 13.32 5.90 -1.90
CA GLY A 294 13.60 7.34 -1.82
C GLY A 294 14.47 7.89 -2.95
N ARG A 295 14.90 7.06 -3.90
CA ARG A 295 15.64 7.48 -5.09
C ARG A 295 14.66 7.69 -6.25
N LEU A 296 14.55 8.91 -6.71
CA LEU A 296 13.62 9.33 -7.75
C LEU A 296 14.27 10.36 -8.69
N PRO A 297 13.83 10.45 -9.96
CA PRO A 297 14.35 11.47 -10.86
C PRO A 297 13.92 12.88 -10.40
N ALA A 298 14.88 13.78 -10.28
CA ALA A 298 14.61 15.18 -10.02
C ALA A 298 14.20 15.94 -11.29
N LYS A 299 13.58 17.10 -11.11
CA LYS A 299 13.19 18.04 -12.18
C LYS A 299 12.32 17.42 -13.27
N VAL A 300 11.47 16.47 -12.89
CA VAL A 300 10.49 15.90 -13.81
C VAL A 300 9.48 16.96 -14.27
N SER A 301 8.89 16.77 -15.44
CA SER A 301 7.93 17.73 -15.99
C SER A 301 6.61 17.76 -15.21
N LEU A 302 6.18 16.62 -14.70
CA LEU A 302 5.02 16.47 -13.83
C LEU A 302 5.28 15.41 -12.77
N MET A 303 4.93 15.69 -11.51
CA MET A 303 4.90 14.70 -10.43
C MET A 303 3.49 14.61 -9.86
N MET A 304 3.00 13.39 -9.68
CA MET A 304 1.73 13.06 -9.01
C MET A 304 2.01 12.20 -7.78
N SER A 305 1.34 12.48 -6.67
CA SER A 305 1.50 11.74 -5.41
C SER A 305 0.25 11.84 -4.56
N ASP A 306 0.00 10.81 -3.74
CA ASP A 306 -1.03 10.86 -2.70
C ASP A 306 -0.76 12.02 -1.71
N PHE A 307 -1.81 12.49 -1.09
CA PHE A 307 -1.73 13.57 -0.08
C PHE A 307 -2.49 13.23 1.21
N ALA A 308 -3.47 12.35 1.14
CA ALA A 308 -4.37 12.09 2.25
C ALA A 308 -3.85 11.04 3.23
N GLY A 309 -2.93 10.18 2.77
CA GLY A 309 -2.46 9.05 3.54
C GLY A 309 -3.59 8.07 3.82
N GLY A 310 -4.27 7.58 2.76
CA GLY A 310 -5.50 6.80 2.77
C GLY A 310 -5.66 5.85 3.95
N ALA A 311 -4.90 4.77 3.97
CA ALA A 311 -4.94 3.76 5.03
C ALA A 311 -4.53 4.28 6.43
N SER A 312 -3.93 5.46 6.57
CA SER A 312 -3.54 6.01 7.88
C SER A 312 -4.72 6.28 8.82
N GLY A 313 -5.94 6.21 8.31
CA GLY A 313 -7.17 6.30 9.11
C GLY A 313 -7.56 5.01 9.84
N PHE A 314 -6.95 3.87 9.52
CA PHE A 314 -7.30 2.58 10.11
C PHE A 314 -7.29 2.53 11.65
N PRO A 315 -6.51 3.35 12.41
CA PRO A 315 -6.60 3.36 13.88
C PRO A 315 -7.99 3.70 14.42
N MET A 316 -8.88 4.28 13.61
CA MET A 316 -10.29 4.47 13.98
C MET A 316 -11.01 3.14 14.25
N THR A 317 -10.52 2.04 13.71
CA THR A 317 -11.03 0.69 13.99
C THR A 317 -10.56 0.12 15.33
N PHE A 318 -9.56 0.72 15.96
CA PHE A 318 -9.02 0.22 17.25
C PHE A 318 -9.97 0.54 18.40
N SER A 319 -10.03 -0.39 19.37
CA SER A 319 -10.87 -0.28 20.56
C SER A 319 -10.17 -0.83 21.80
N GLY A 320 -10.60 -0.36 22.96
CA GLY A 320 -10.08 -0.80 24.25
C GLY A 320 -8.73 -0.19 24.64
N GLY A 321 -8.34 -0.34 25.90
CA GLY A 321 -7.08 0.15 26.43
C GLY A 321 -6.83 1.65 26.17
N LYS A 322 -5.71 1.98 25.53
CA LYS A 322 -5.32 3.36 25.18
C LYS A 322 -6.12 3.97 24.03
N PHE A 323 -6.88 3.17 23.28
CA PHE A 323 -7.53 3.59 22.03
C PHE A 323 -8.86 4.32 22.29
N THR A 324 -8.84 5.38 23.11
CA THR A 324 -9.98 6.30 23.25
C THR A 324 -10.19 7.11 21.98
N GLU A 325 -11.39 7.65 21.77
CA GLU A 325 -11.68 8.47 20.58
C GLU A 325 -10.76 9.70 20.48
N GLU A 326 -10.43 10.32 21.62
CA GLU A 326 -9.48 11.45 21.70
C GLU A 326 -8.08 11.02 21.29
N TRP A 327 -7.61 9.87 21.79
CA TRP A 327 -6.31 9.33 21.42
C TRP A 327 -6.24 9.05 19.91
N LYS A 328 -7.27 8.40 19.36
CA LYS A 328 -7.35 8.09 17.92
C LYS A 328 -7.33 9.35 17.08
N ALA A 329 -8.16 10.33 17.39
CA ALA A 329 -8.21 11.61 16.68
C ALA A 329 -6.86 12.35 16.73
N GLN A 330 -6.22 12.37 17.90
CA GLN A 330 -4.90 13.00 18.08
C GLN A 330 -3.80 12.27 17.29
N PHE A 331 -3.80 10.95 17.35
CA PHE A 331 -2.82 10.10 16.64
C PHE A 331 -2.94 10.30 15.13
N ILE A 332 -4.14 10.16 14.57
CA ILE A 332 -4.40 10.30 13.13
C ILE A 332 -4.00 11.70 12.65
N ARG A 333 -4.39 12.74 13.38
CA ARG A 333 -4.03 14.12 13.04
C ARG A 333 -2.52 14.30 13.01
N THR A 334 -1.80 13.73 13.97
CA THR A 334 -0.34 13.81 14.05
C THR A 334 0.33 13.08 12.89
N GLU A 335 -0.08 11.85 12.59
CA GLU A 335 0.52 11.06 11.52
C GLU A 335 0.23 11.67 10.14
N ARG A 336 -0.97 12.13 9.89
CA ARG A 336 -1.32 12.83 8.65
C ARG A 336 -0.55 14.13 8.45
N ARG A 337 -0.34 14.89 9.53
CA ARG A 337 0.50 16.09 9.46
C ARG A 337 1.95 15.76 9.13
N LYS A 338 2.51 14.70 9.70
CA LYS A 338 3.85 14.22 9.37
C LYS A 338 3.94 13.82 7.89
N LEU A 339 2.97 13.08 7.38
CA LEU A 339 2.90 12.71 5.96
C LEU A 339 2.86 13.95 5.07
N LEU A 340 2.01 14.92 5.40
CA LEU A 340 1.90 16.17 4.63
C LEU A 340 3.25 16.90 4.52
N HIS A 341 3.98 17.01 5.64
CA HIS A 341 5.31 17.61 5.64
C HIS A 341 6.34 16.77 4.88
N TYR A 342 6.28 15.45 4.99
CA TYR A 342 7.15 14.55 4.22
C TYR A 342 6.93 14.72 2.71
N LYS A 343 5.67 14.72 2.26
CA LYS A 343 5.33 14.92 0.84
C LYS A 343 5.75 16.31 0.35
N ALA A 344 5.55 17.36 1.16
CA ALA A 344 6.01 18.69 0.80
C ALA A 344 7.53 18.75 0.62
N ARG A 345 8.30 18.15 1.53
CA ARG A 345 9.76 18.06 1.42
C ARG A 345 10.19 17.25 0.19
N LEU A 346 9.58 16.09 -0.05
CA LEU A 346 9.87 15.27 -1.22
C LEU A 346 9.71 16.08 -2.53
N VAL A 347 8.62 16.84 -2.65
CA VAL A 347 8.38 17.70 -3.82
C VAL A 347 9.41 18.83 -3.90
N GLN A 348 9.76 19.46 -2.78
CA GLN A 348 10.78 20.51 -2.73
C GLN A 348 12.17 19.99 -3.11
N ASP A 349 12.52 18.76 -2.69
CA ASP A 349 13.82 18.15 -3.01
C ASP A 349 13.88 17.73 -4.49
N LEU A 350 12.80 17.18 -5.04
CA LEU A 350 12.74 16.74 -6.44
C LEU A 350 12.51 17.88 -7.43
N GLN A 351 11.94 18.99 -7.01
CA GLN A 351 11.68 20.18 -7.83
C GLN A 351 11.01 19.87 -9.19
N PRO A 352 9.88 19.14 -9.22
CA PRO A 352 9.16 18.95 -10.48
C PRO A 352 8.67 20.29 -11.05
N ARG A 353 8.47 20.38 -12.35
CA ARG A 353 7.89 21.59 -12.93
C ARG A 353 6.44 21.80 -12.45
N VAL A 354 5.66 20.73 -12.43
CA VAL A 354 4.29 20.71 -11.91
C VAL A 354 4.15 19.61 -10.88
N PHE A 355 3.44 19.89 -9.80
CA PHE A 355 3.02 18.90 -8.81
C PHE A 355 1.49 18.81 -8.75
N CYS A 356 0.96 17.60 -8.80
CA CYS A 356 -0.46 17.30 -8.69
C CYS A 356 -0.73 16.38 -7.50
N PRO A 357 -1.32 16.87 -6.39
CA PRO A 357 -1.84 16.01 -5.34
C PRO A 357 -3.06 15.22 -5.84
N PHE A 358 -3.05 13.90 -5.67
CA PHE A 358 -4.14 13.01 -6.08
C PHE A 358 -4.20 11.78 -5.16
N ALA A 359 -5.02 10.74 -5.44
CA ALA A 359 -5.12 9.53 -4.63
C ALA A 359 -5.42 9.82 -3.14
N GLY A 360 -6.57 10.40 -2.87
CA GLY A 360 -6.97 10.75 -1.49
C GLY A 360 -8.41 11.23 -1.41
N TYR A 361 -9.13 11.12 -2.51
CA TYR A 361 -10.50 11.62 -2.65
C TYR A 361 -11.51 10.49 -2.48
N PHE A 362 -11.78 10.13 -1.23
CA PHE A 362 -12.77 9.12 -0.85
C PHE A 362 -13.59 9.55 0.37
N VAL A 363 -14.73 8.92 0.58
CA VAL A 363 -15.58 9.11 1.76
C VAL A 363 -15.91 7.78 2.41
N GLU A 364 -15.99 7.79 3.73
CA GLU A 364 -16.59 6.74 4.53
C GLU A 364 -18.10 6.94 4.49
N ALA A 365 -18.81 6.00 3.91
CA ALA A 365 -20.21 6.25 3.60
C ALA A 365 -21.19 5.30 4.30
N HIS A 366 -20.72 4.30 5.07
CA HIS A 366 -21.61 3.45 5.86
C HIS A 366 -22.34 4.28 6.92
N PRO A 367 -23.68 4.14 7.09
CA PRO A 367 -24.45 4.96 8.03
C PRO A 367 -23.92 4.93 9.47
N SER A 368 -23.50 3.77 9.96
CA SER A 368 -22.94 3.59 11.32
C SER A 368 -21.51 4.14 11.47
N ASP A 369 -20.86 4.57 10.38
CA ASP A 369 -19.50 5.10 10.39
C ASP A 369 -19.45 6.63 10.17
N ARG A 370 -20.58 7.31 10.27
CA ARG A 370 -20.63 8.78 10.10
C ARG A 370 -19.68 9.52 11.03
N TYR A 371 -19.54 9.05 12.28
CA TYR A 371 -18.59 9.63 13.23
C TYR A 371 -17.15 9.53 12.76
N ILE A 372 -16.78 8.51 11.96
CA ILE A 372 -15.45 8.37 11.38
C ILE A 372 -15.21 9.50 10.39
N LYS A 373 -16.19 9.83 9.56
CA LYS A 373 -16.10 10.96 8.62
C LYS A 373 -15.76 12.27 9.33
N ASP A 374 -16.34 12.48 10.52
CA ASP A 374 -16.14 13.71 11.29
C ASP A 374 -14.81 13.72 12.07
N THR A 375 -14.32 12.55 12.48
CA THR A 375 -13.11 12.40 13.31
C THR A 375 -11.86 12.03 12.52
N ASN A 376 -12.02 11.33 11.40
CA ASN A 376 -10.95 10.96 10.49
C ASN A 376 -10.61 12.10 9.52
N ILE A 377 -10.15 13.23 10.05
CA ILE A 377 -9.83 14.43 9.27
C ILE A 377 -8.71 14.12 8.30
N LYS A 378 -9.02 14.15 7.00
CA LYS A 378 -8.07 13.92 5.92
C LYS A 378 -7.21 15.16 5.68
N ASN A 379 -5.99 14.95 5.18
CA ASN A 379 -5.16 16.06 4.70
C ASN A 379 -5.85 16.81 3.56
N ASN A 380 -5.59 18.11 3.51
CA ASN A 380 -6.11 18.98 2.46
C ASN A 380 -5.01 19.20 1.40
N PRO A 381 -5.31 18.96 0.11
CA PRO A 381 -4.34 19.17 -0.96
C PRO A 381 -3.90 20.64 -1.13
N ASP A 382 -4.74 21.60 -0.75
CA ASP A 382 -4.38 23.01 -0.77
C ASP A 382 -3.40 23.39 0.33
N GLU A 383 -3.47 22.72 1.49
CA GLU A 383 -2.45 22.87 2.55
C GLU A 383 -1.10 22.33 2.10
N LEU A 384 -1.09 21.18 1.42
CA LEU A 384 0.13 20.64 0.82
C LEU A 384 0.71 21.62 -0.19
N SER A 385 -0.12 22.15 -1.08
CA SER A 385 0.29 23.16 -2.07
C SER A 385 0.89 24.40 -1.43
N LYS A 386 0.29 24.90 -0.34
CA LYS A 386 0.84 26.03 0.44
C LYS A 386 2.19 25.71 1.07
N LEU A 387 2.36 24.49 1.60
CA LEU A 387 3.65 24.07 2.18
C LEU A 387 4.75 23.98 1.12
N ILE A 388 4.46 23.43 -0.06
CA ILE A 388 5.40 23.35 -1.17
C ILE A 388 5.85 24.73 -1.62
N LYS A 389 4.92 25.67 -1.80
CA LYS A 389 5.19 27.03 -2.27
C LYS A 389 5.98 27.89 -1.28
N LYS A 390 6.12 27.51 -0.02
CA LYS A 390 6.92 28.26 0.97
C LYS A 390 8.41 28.34 0.63
N SER A 391 8.94 27.34 -0.07
CA SER A 391 10.38 27.24 -0.35
C SER A 391 10.67 26.66 -1.75
N SER A 392 9.72 26.74 -2.67
CA SER A 392 9.91 26.31 -4.06
C SER A 392 8.99 27.06 -5.03
N ASP A 393 9.43 27.14 -6.28
CA ASP A 393 8.65 27.72 -7.41
C ASP A 393 7.86 26.66 -8.16
N VAL A 394 7.64 25.48 -7.55
CA VAL A 394 6.87 24.39 -8.15
C VAL A 394 5.44 24.84 -8.38
N VAL A 395 4.95 24.67 -9.61
CA VAL A 395 3.56 24.89 -9.95
C VAL A 395 2.71 23.78 -9.33
N THR A 396 1.75 24.11 -8.47
CA THR A 396 0.84 23.13 -7.88
C THR A 396 -0.50 23.18 -8.57
N TRP A 397 -1.03 22.01 -8.94
CA TRP A 397 -2.31 21.85 -9.59
C TRP A 397 -3.19 20.85 -8.82
N THR A 398 -4.24 21.35 -8.18
CA THR A 398 -5.26 20.53 -7.50
C THR A 398 -6.47 20.40 -8.43
N PRO A 399 -6.61 19.30 -9.17
CA PRO A 399 -7.61 19.18 -10.21
C PRO A 399 -9.00 18.85 -9.67
N ARG A 400 -10.02 19.22 -10.45
CA ARG A 400 -11.39 18.71 -10.34
C ARG A 400 -11.66 17.67 -11.43
N PRO A 401 -12.60 16.71 -11.25
CA PRO A 401 -12.93 15.74 -12.27
C PRO A 401 -13.24 16.38 -13.64
N GLY A 402 -12.53 15.92 -14.66
CA GLY A 402 -12.59 16.47 -16.01
C GLY A 402 -11.67 17.65 -16.30
N ALA A 403 -11.00 18.22 -15.29
CA ALA A 403 -9.97 19.24 -15.51
C ALA A 403 -8.76 18.63 -16.24
N THR A 404 -8.23 19.37 -17.21
CA THR A 404 -7.13 18.92 -18.08
C THR A 404 -6.00 19.93 -18.05
N LEU A 405 -4.79 19.44 -17.76
CA LEU A 405 -3.54 20.18 -17.82
C LEU A 405 -2.89 19.96 -19.20
N ASP A 406 -2.51 21.04 -19.88
CA ASP A 406 -1.66 21.01 -21.08
C ASP A 406 -0.21 21.20 -20.68
N LEU A 407 0.57 20.12 -20.71
CA LEU A 407 1.95 20.13 -20.25
C LEU A 407 2.83 21.03 -21.13
N GLY A 408 2.64 21.03 -22.43
CA GLY A 408 3.41 21.87 -23.34
C GLY A 408 3.26 23.37 -23.04
N ARG A 409 2.05 23.80 -22.65
CA ARG A 409 1.79 25.20 -22.24
C ARG A 409 2.48 25.51 -20.91
N VAL A 410 2.31 24.67 -19.90
CA VAL A 410 2.90 24.89 -18.57
C VAL A 410 4.43 24.94 -18.63
N LEU A 411 5.04 24.10 -19.43
CA LEU A 411 6.50 24.09 -19.59
C LEU A 411 7.00 25.38 -20.25
N LYS A 412 6.23 25.95 -21.16
CA LYS A 412 6.57 27.19 -21.85
C LYS A 412 6.29 28.44 -20.99
N ASP A 413 5.08 28.54 -20.47
CA ASP A 413 4.63 29.63 -19.61
C ASP A 413 3.60 29.13 -18.59
N PRO A 414 3.96 28.90 -17.33
CA PRO A 414 3.06 28.42 -16.30
C PRO A 414 1.96 29.42 -15.91
N THR A 415 2.06 30.68 -16.37
CA THR A 415 1.06 31.73 -16.09
C THR A 415 0.00 31.84 -17.19
N ASP A 416 0.15 31.11 -18.32
CA ASP A 416 -0.85 31.07 -19.36
C ASP A 416 -2.16 30.46 -18.82
N SER A 417 -3.24 31.24 -18.89
CA SER A 417 -4.57 30.81 -18.42
C SER A 417 -5.12 29.57 -19.14
N LYS A 418 -4.54 29.21 -20.28
CA LYS A 418 -4.90 28.03 -21.07
C LYS A 418 -4.12 26.77 -20.68
N CYS A 419 -3.22 26.86 -19.68
CA CYS A 419 -2.52 25.69 -19.15
C CYS A 419 -3.50 24.66 -18.59
N ILE A 420 -4.59 25.11 -17.98
CA ILE A 420 -5.63 24.27 -17.40
C ILE A 420 -6.95 24.55 -18.07
N THR A 421 -7.59 23.51 -18.57
CA THR A 421 -8.98 23.55 -19.03
C THR A 421 -9.84 22.96 -17.93
N GLU A 422 -10.70 23.79 -17.34
CA GLU A 422 -11.63 23.38 -16.29
C GLU A 422 -12.81 22.58 -16.88
N PRO A 423 -13.42 21.66 -16.11
CA PRO A 423 -14.64 21.00 -16.53
C PRO A 423 -15.79 22.00 -16.74
N PRO A 424 -16.83 21.64 -17.51
CA PRO A 424 -17.97 22.53 -17.75
C PRO A 424 -18.60 23.01 -16.42
N ALA A 425 -19.11 24.22 -16.42
CA ALA A 425 -19.86 24.76 -15.30
C ALA A 425 -21.05 23.85 -14.98
N GLY A 426 -21.24 23.52 -13.69
CA GLY A 426 -22.30 22.60 -13.25
C GLY A 426 -21.94 21.12 -13.28
N ALA A 427 -20.72 20.74 -13.69
CA ALA A 427 -20.24 19.38 -13.51
C ALA A 427 -20.22 19.03 -12.01
N LYS A 428 -20.83 17.90 -11.64
CA LYS A 428 -20.79 17.40 -10.28
C LYS A 428 -19.38 16.92 -9.98
N VAL A 429 -18.75 17.56 -9.00
CA VAL A 429 -17.37 17.24 -8.61
C VAL A 429 -17.27 16.63 -7.22
N PHE A 430 -18.37 16.57 -6.49
CA PHE A 430 -18.40 16.14 -5.12
C PHE A 430 -19.68 15.35 -4.82
N LYS A 431 -19.50 14.21 -4.12
CA LYS A 431 -20.60 13.36 -3.68
C LYS A 431 -20.28 12.84 -2.28
N ASP A 432 -21.02 13.27 -1.30
CA ASP A 432 -20.84 12.90 0.11
C ASP A 432 -21.98 12.05 0.69
N SER A 433 -22.97 11.75 -0.14
CA SER A 433 -24.10 10.88 0.22
C SER A 433 -24.29 9.79 -0.83
N TRP A 434 -24.49 8.58 -0.36
CA TRP A 434 -24.72 7.40 -1.18
C TRP A 434 -25.97 6.67 -0.68
N ASP A 435 -26.71 6.06 -1.59
CA ASP A 435 -27.87 5.25 -1.22
C ASP A 435 -27.40 3.87 -0.72
N PHE A 436 -27.42 3.68 0.57
CA PHE A 436 -27.01 2.45 1.23
C PHE A 436 -28.08 1.38 1.29
N GLY A 437 -29.35 1.76 1.23
CA GLY A 437 -30.45 0.80 1.34
C GLY A 437 -30.31 -0.36 0.34
N PRO A 438 -30.32 -0.07 -0.99
CA PRO A 438 -30.11 -1.11 -2.00
C PRO A 438 -28.78 -1.85 -1.87
N TYR A 439 -27.75 -1.15 -1.39
CA TYR A 439 -26.45 -1.75 -1.17
C TYR A 439 -26.47 -2.78 -0.03
N LEU A 440 -27.04 -2.48 1.11
CA LEU A 440 -27.15 -3.40 2.24
C LEU A 440 -28.04 -4.61 1.88
N GLU A 441 -29.14 -4.40 1.19
CA GLU A 441 -29.99 -5.48 0.66
C GLU A 441 -29.22 -6.39 -0.27
N ALA A 442 -28.45 -5.85 -1.21
CA ALA A 442 -27.63 -6.62 -2.13
C ALA A 442 -26.49 -7.37 -1.41
N LEU A 443 -25.94 -6.82 -0.34
CA LEU A 443 -24.93 -7.48 0.47
C LEU A 443 -25.51 -8.67 1.23
N SER A 444 -26.65 -8.49 1.91
CA SER A 444 -27.36 -9.55 2.64
C SER A 444 -27.80 -10.66 1.68
N ALA A 445 -28.33 -10.32 0.51
CA ALA A 445 -28.68 -11.31 -0.53
C ALA A 445 -27.46 -12.08 -1.04
N ALA A 446 -26.30 -11.42 -1.17
CA ALA A 446 -25.08 -12.05 -1.66
C ALA A 446 -24.49 -13.09 -0.69
N VAL A 447 -24.87 -13.09 0.59
CA VAL A 447 -24.35 -14.00 1.63
C VAL A 447 -25.41 -14.95 2.18
N GLY A 448 -26.54 -15.09 1.50
CA GLY A 448 -27.67 -15.92 1.90
C GLY A 448 -27.48 -17.45 1.86
N ASP A 449 -26.24 -17.96 1.74
CA ASP A 449 -25.95 -19.39 1.68
C ASP A 449 -26.15 -20.09 3.04
N ALA A 450 -26.63 -21.34 3.00
CA ALA A 450 -26.89 -22.15 4.19
C ALA A 450 -25.67 -22.32 5.12
N VAL A 451 -24.47 -22.28 4.56
CA VAL A 451 -23.20 -22.33 5.33
C VAL A 451 -23.14 -21.19 6.33
N PHE A 452 -23.45 -19.97 5.92
CA PHE A 452 -23.37 -18.80 6.78
C PHE A 452 -24.50 -18.69 7.79
N GLN A 453 -25.52 -19.55 7.71
CA GLN A 453 -26.57 -19.64 8.73
C GLN A 453 -26.08 -20.35 10.02
N ARG A 454 -24.94 -21.03 9.95
CA ARG A 454 -24.36 -21.76 11.08
C ARG A 454 -23.29 -20.92 11.79
N PRO A 455 -23.35 -20.76 13.13
CA PRO A 455 -22.33 -20.03 13.88
C PRO A 455 -20.92 -20.64 13.73
N ALA A 456 -20.83 -21.92 13.40
CA ALA A 456 -19.56 -22.62 13.26
C ALA A 456 -18.82 -22.32 11.93
N TRP A 457 -19.42 -21.62 10.98
CA TRP A 457 -18.83 -21.41 9.65
C TRP A 457 -17.40 -20.81 9.70
N ILE A 458 -17.11 -19.96 10.69
CA ILE A 458 -15.79 -19.35 10.82
C ILE A 458 -14.73 -20.37 11.32
N LYS A 459 -15.11 -21.34 12.17
CA LYS A 459 -14.21 -22.44 12.56
C LYS A 459 -13.86 -23.28 11.36
N GLU A 460 -14.86 -23.61 10.56
CA GLU A 460 -14.72 -24.39 9.33
C GLU A 460 -13.80 -23.67 8.34
N TYR A 461 -13.97 -22.34 8.22
CA TYR A 461 -13.10 -21.51 7.39
C TYR A 461 -11.64 -21.57 7.87
N PHE A 462 -11.37 -21.35 9.16
CA PHE A 462 -10.00 -21.40 9.68
C PHE A 462 -9.42 -22.82 9.67
N THR A 463 -10.22 -23.85 9.86
CA THR A 463 -9.78 -25.26 9.73
C THR A 463 -9.28 -25.53 8.31
N TRP A 464 -9.97 -24.99 7.32
CA TRP A 464 -9.62 -25.17 5.91
C TRP A 464 -8.55 -24.21 5.41
N ALA A 465 -8.69 -22.92 5.70
CA ALA A 465 -7.83 -21.85 5.18
C ALA A 465 -6.73 -21.42 6.16
N GLY A 466 -6.80 -21.84 7.42
CA GLY A 466 -5.88 -21.42 8.46
C GLY A 466 -4.47 -21.96 8.30
N PHE A 467 -3.59 -21.55 9.19
CA PHE A 467 -2.18 -21.94 9.23
C PHE A 467 -1.74 -22.21 10.67
N LYS A 468 -0.66 -22.96 10.82
CA LYS A 468 -0.09 -23.35 12.11
C LYS A 468 1.32 -22.79 12.31
N GLY A 469 1.79 -22.83 13.55
CA GLY A 469 3.16 -22.46 13.90
C GLY A 469 3.36 -20.97 14.16
N TYR A 470 2.27 -20.22 14.30
CA TYR A 470 2.32 -18.79 14.59
C TYR A 470 1.76 -18.51 15.98
N ASN A 471 2.61 -18.01 16.90
CA ASN A 471 2.18 -17.73 18.28
C ASN A 471 1.29 -16.49 18.32
N LEU A 472 0.02 -16.65 17.94
CA LEU A 472 -1.02 -15.64 17.98
C LEU A 472 -2.34 -16.29 18.36
N VAL A 473 -3.07 -15.68 19.29
CA VAL A 473 -4.45 -16.04 19.63
C VAL A 473 -5.38 -14.93 19.20
N VAL A 474 -6.38 -15.26 18.40
CA VAL A 474 -7.35 -14.30 17.87
C VAL A 474 -8.74 -14.66 18.36
N ARG A 475 -9.45 -13.69 18.90
CA ARG A 475 -10.89 -13.79 19.17
C ARG A 475 -11.67 -13.23 18.00
N MET A 476 -12.47 -14.06 17.36
CA MET A 476 -13.34 -13.66 16.26
C MET A 476 -14.77 -13.51 16.76
N ILE A 477 -15.35 -12.33 16.57
CA ILE A 477 -16.74 -12.02 16.97
C ILE A 477 -17.49 -11.49 15.76
N GLU A 478 -18.61 -12.16 15.42
CA GLU A 478 -19.53 -11.68 14.40
C GLU A 478 -20.48 -10.65 15.03
N THR A 479 -20.68 -9.50 14.38
CA THR A 479 -21.41 -8.38 14.94
C THR A 479 -22.52 -7.88 14.02
N ASP A 480 -23.44 -7.13 14.58
CA ASP A 480 -24.34 -6.27 13.82
C ASP A 480 -23.58 -5.07 13.19
N GLU A 481 -24.31 -4.14 12.62
CA GLU A 481 -23.74 -2.95 11.96
C GLU A 481 -23.08 -1.99 12.95
N ASP A 482 -23.48 -2.00 14.21
CA ASP A 482 -22.96 -1.15 15.29
C ASP A 482 -21.88 -1.85 16.14
N PHE A 483 -21.37 -2.99 15.67
CA PHE A 483 -20.34 -3.81 16.33
C PHE A 483 -20.74 -4.44 17.66
N ASN A 484 -22.04 -4.57 17.94
CA ASN A 484 -22.54 -5.43 19.00
C ASN A 484 -22.56 -6.88 18.55
N PRO A 485 -22.32 -7.86 19.45
CA PRO A 485 -22.36 -9.27 19.08
C PRO A 485 -23.68 -9.62 18.38
N PHE A 486 -23.56 -10.21 17.18
CA PHE A 486 -24.73 -10.59 16.38
C PHE A 486 -25.45 -11.79 17.01
N PRO A 487 -26.76 -11.73 17.25
CA PRO A 487 -27.51 -12.87 17.80
C PRO A 487 -27.40 -14.09 16.88
N GLY A 488 -26.91 -15.21 17.41
CA GLY A 488 -26.65 -16.43 16.62
C GLY A 488 -25.40 -16.37 15.75
N GLY A 489 -24.59 -15.32 15.84
CA GLY A 489 -23.30 -15.22 15.21
C GLY A 489 -22.22 -16.01 15.95
N TYR A 490 -21.02 -16.03 15.40
CA TYR A 490 -19.89 -16.69 16.03
C TYR A 490 -19.20 -15.81 17.09
N ASN A 491 -18.58 -16.47 18.09
CA ASN A 491 -17.68 -15.87 19.06
C ASN A 491 -16.69 -16.95 19.51
N TYR A 492 -15.54 -17.03 18.82
CA TYR A 492 -14.57 -18.08 19.02
C TYR A 492 -13.16 -17.54 19.23
N LEU A 493 -12.39 -18.24 20.06
CA LEU A 493 -10.94 -18.12 20.07
C LEU A 493 -10.33 -19.06 19.03
N VAL A 494 -9.32 -18.56 18.33
CA VAL A 494 -8.50 -19.32 17.40
C VAL A 494 -7.05 -19.21 17.85
N ASP A 495 -6.40 -20.33 18.10
CA ASP A 495 -4.98 -20.40 18.43
C ASP A 495 -4.21 -20.82 17.18
N PHE A 496 -3.45 -19.89 16.59
CA PHE A 496 -2.69 -20.16 15.36
C PHE A 496 -1.38 -20.92 15.59
N LEU A 497 -1.02 -21.23 16.85
CA LEU A 497 0.13 -22.08 17.11
C LEU A 497 -0.11 -23.52 16.64
N ASP A 498 -1.29 -24.05 16.93
CA ASP A 498 -1.72 -25.40 16.56
C ASP A 498 -3.00 -25.46 15.73
N LEU A 499 -3.58 -24.28 15.42
CA LEU A 499 -4.88 -24.11 14.76
C LEU A 499 -6.01 -24.80 15.53
N SER A 500 -6.06 -24.58 16.85
CA SER A 500 -7.13 -25.06 17.71
C SER A 500 -8.14 -23.94 18.04
N PHE A 501 -9.28 -24.33 18.63
CA PHE A 501 -10.36 -23.43 19.02
C PHE A 501 -10.63 -23.58 20.54
N PRO A 502 -9.73 -23.05 21.40
CA PRO A 502 -9.87 -23.19 22.85
C PRO A 502 -11.09 -22.40 23.37
N LYS A 503 -11.65 -22.84 24.51
CA LYS A 503 -12.73 -22.12 25.21
C LYS A 503 -12.22 -20.87 25.92
N GLU A 504 -10.98 -20.93 26.40
CA GLU A 504 -10.31 -19.88 27.17
C GLU A 504 -8.93 -19.60 26.54
N ARG A 505 -8.38 -18.42 26.80
CA ARG A 505 -7.03 -18.07 26.35
C ARG A 505 -6.00 -19.05 26.93
N PRO A 506 -5.05 -19.53 26.10
CA PRO A 506 -3.96 -20.38 26.57
C PRO A 506 -3.16 -19.71 27.69
N ARG A 507 -2.61 -20.53 28.62
CA ARG A 507 -1.80 -20.02 29.74
C ARG A 507 -0.39 -19.59 29.32
N ARG A 508 0.10 -20.03 28.15
CA ARG A 508 1.39 -19.60 27.62
C ARG A 508 1.38 -18.11 27.29
N GLU A 509 2.53 -17.46 27.28
CA GLU A 509 2.68 -16.11 26.75
C GLU A 509 2.38 -16.10 25.25
N HIS A 510 1.52 -15.19 24.82
CA HIS A 510 1.11 -15.05 23.42
C HIS A 510 0.57 -13.64 23.15
N PRO A 511 0.80 -13.07 21.95
CA PRO A 511 0.03 -11.95 21.44
C PRO A 511 -1.45 -12.32 21.31
N TYR A 512 -2.29 -11.34 21.56
CA TYR A 512 -3.75 -11.49 21.46
C TYR A 512 -4.34 -10.41 20.55
N GLU A 513 -5.29 -10.81 19.73
CA GLU A 513 -6.07 -9.89 18.90
C GLU A 513 -7.55 -10.24 19.01
N GLU A 514 -8.41 -9.24 19.22
CA GLU A 514 -9.86 -9.37 19.13
C GLU A 514 -10.36 -8.64 17.88
N ILE A 515 -11.11 -9.35 17.05
CA ILE A 515 -11.64 -8.85 15.79
C ILE A 515 -13.16 -8.96 15.83
N ARG A 516 -13.82 -7.81 15.82
CA ARG A 516 -15.27 -7.68 15.69
C ARG A 516 -15.58 -7.25 14.28
N SER A 517 -16.28 -8.07 13.51
CA SER A 517 -16.58 -7.80 12.11
C SER A 517 -18.08 -7.85 11.84
N ARG A 518 -18.57 -6.89 11.06
CA ARG A 518 -19.96 -6.84 10.61
C ARG A 518 -20.31 -8.10 9.85
N VAL A 519 -21.42 -8.73 10.21
CA VAL A 519 -21.83 -10.07 9.77
C VAL A 519 -21.84 -10.21 8.25
N ASP A 520 -22.52 -9.34 7.54
CA ASP A 520 -22.64 -9.46 6.09
C ASP A 520 -21.33 -9.15 5.36
N VAL A 521 -20.52 -8.25 5.91
CA VAL A 521 -19.24 -7.86 5.30
C VAL A 521 -18.22 -8.98 5.41
N ILE A 522 -18.03 -9.57 6.62
CA ILE A 522 -17.04 -10.66 6.78
C ILE A 522 -17.43 -11.90 5.96
N ARG A 523 -18.71 -12.24 5.93
CA ARG A 523 -19.22 -13.34 5.12
C ARG A 523 -18.99 -13.10 3.62
N HIS A 524 -19.21 -11.87 3.16
CA HIS A 524 -18.93 -11.47 1.78
C HIS A 524 -17.44 -11.59 1.45
N VAL A 525 -16.55 -11.07 2.32
CA VAL A 525 -15.10 -11.16 2.14
C VAL A 525 -14.66 -12.62 2.04
N VAL A 526 -15.12 -13.48 2.93
CA VAL A 526 -14.80 -14.91 2.94
C VAL A 526 -15.39 -15.63 1.71
N LYS A 527 -16.64 -15.33 1.34
CA LYS A 527 -17.31 -15.92 0.17
C LYS A 527 -16.61 -15.58 -1.14
N LYS A 528 -16.08 -14.37 -1.26
CA LYS A 528 -15.39 -13.89 -2.47
C LYS A 528 -13.89 -14.12 -2.47
N GLY A 529 -13.28 -14.40 -1.31
CA GLY A 529 -11.84 -14.52 -1.17
C GLY A 529 -11.14 -13.17 -1.29
N LEU A 530 -11.76 -12.10 -0.79
CA LEU A 530 -11.20 -10.75 -0.79
C LEU A 530 -10.12 -10.62 0.28
N LEU A 531 -9.36 -9.53 0.23
CA LEU A 531 -8.34 -9.22 1.23
C LEU A 531 -8.98 -8.94 2.60
N TRP A 532 -8.41 -9.53 3.66
CA TRP A 532 -8.90 -9.28 5.01
C TRP A 532 -8.47 -7.91 5.55
N ASP A 533 -7.35 -7.37 5.09
CA ASP A 533 -6.95 -6.00 5.41
C ASP A 533 -7.95 -4.95 4.91
N ASP A 534 -8.70 -5.22 3.85
CA ASP A 534 -9.84 -4.40 3.41
C ASP A 534 -10.86 -4.15 4.54
N LEU A 535 -10.98 -5.09 5.49
CA LEU A 535 -11.92 -4.97 6.61
C LEU A 535 -11.56 -3.81 7.55
N TYR A 536 -10.28 -3.64 7.89
CA TYR A 536 -9.89 -2.55 8.78
C TYR A 536 -9.61 -1.24 8.02
N ILE A 537 -9.09 -1.30 6.80
CA ILE A 537 -8.92 -0.12 5.95
C ILE A 537 -10.29 0.51 5.62
N GLY A 538 -11.29 -0.35 5.34
CA GLY A 538 -12.67 0.04 5.05
C GLY A 538 -13.54 0.29 6.29
N PHE A 539 -12.98 0.28 7.50
CA PHE A 539 -13.70 0.47 8.77
C PHE A 539 -14.79 -0.56 9.07
N GLN A 540 -14.74 -1.73 8.44
CA GLN A 540 -15.75 -2.79 8.57
C GLN A 540 -15.52 -3.71 9.76
N THR A 541 -14.52 -3.41 10.59
CA THR A 541 -14.16 -4.17 11.78
C THR A 541 -13.75 -3.26 12.93
N ARG A 542 -13.73 -3.81 14.15
CA ARG A 542 -13.13 -3.18 15.34
C ARG A 542 -12.08 -4.12 15.89
N LEU A 543 -10.92 -3.57 16.18
CA LEU A 543 -9.71 -4.31 16.57
C LEU A 543 -9.27 -3.95 17.98
N GLN A 544 -8.91 -4.97 18.77
CA GLN A 544 -8.14 -4.80 19.99
C GLN A 544 -6.91 -5.69 19.90
N ARG A 545 -5.73 -5.16 20.19
CA ARG A 545 -4.45 -5.89 20.11
C ARG A 545 -3.68 -5.74 21.41
N ASP A 546 -3.07 -6.85 21.86
CA ASP A 546 -2.24 -6.89 23.05
C ASP A 546 -1.07 -7.87 22.84
N PRO A 547 0.17 -7.41 22.72
CA PRO A 547 0.59 -6.03 22.56
C PRO A 547 0.11 -5.40 21.23
N ASP A 548 0.16 -4.07 21.13
CA ASP A 548 -0.22 -3.33 19.92
C ASP A 548 0.82 -3.54 18.80
N ILE A 549 0.69 -4.65 18.10
CA ILE A 549 1.58 -5.09 17.00
C ILE A 549 0.72 -5.44 15.79
N TYR A 550 1.20 -5.09 14.59
CA TYR A 550 0.58 -5.54 13.35
C TYR A 550 1.05 -6.95 13.00
N HIS A 551 0.11 -7.88 12.94
CA HIS A 551 0.37 -9.28 12.61
C HIS A 551 0.34 -9.51 11.10
N HIS A 552 1.42 -9.11 10.42
CA HIS A 552 1.56 -9.14 8.96
C HIS A 552 1.22 -10.51 8.35
N LEU A 553 1.76 -11.61 8.91
CA LEU A 553 1.47 -12.96 8.41
C LEU A 553 -0.02 -13.29 8.49
N PHE A 554 -0.68 -12.92 9.59
CA PHE A 554 -2.12 -13.16 9.77
C PHE A 554 -2.94 -12.40 8.71
N TRP A 555 -2.79 -11.09 8.63
CA TRP A 555 -3.59 -10.25 7.74
C TRP A 555 -3.36 -10.53 6.25
N ASN A 556 -2.14 -10.86 5.86
CA ASN A 556 -1.81 -11.15 4.47
C ASN A 556 -2.10 -12.59 4.05
N HIS A 557 -2.33 -13.50 5.02
CA HIS A 557 -2.65 -14.89 4.71
C HIS A 557 -4.07 -15.05 4.16
N PHE A 558 -5.04 -14.35 4.75
CA PHE A 558 -6.46 -14.58 4.47
C PHE A 558 -6.94 -13.78 3.25
N GLN A 559 -6.69 -14.34 2.08
CA GLN A 559 -7.24 -13.94 0.79
C GLN A 559 -7.70 -15.19 0.03
N ILE A 560 -8.34 -16.09 0.75
CA ILE A 560 -8.72 -17.42 0.28
C ILE A 560 -10.25 -17.53 0.34
N LYS A 561 -10.85 -17.96 -0.76
CA LYS A 561 -12.28 -18.17 -0.87
C LYS A 561 -12.68 -19.48 -0.20
N LEU A 562 -13.71 -19.43 0.65
CA LEU A 562 -14.33 -20.65 1.18
C LEU A 562 -14.99 -21.44 0.03
N PRO A 563 -14.73 -22.74 -0.13
CA PRO A 563 -15.36 -23.57 -1.13
C PRO A 563 -16.83 -23.81 -0.76
N LEU A 564 -17.75 -23.08 -1.38
CA LEU A 564 -19.19 -23.07 -1.06
C LEU A 564 -20.04 -23.98 -1.95
N THR A 565 -19.49 -24.98 -2.61
CA THR A 565 -20.32 -25.96 -3.31
C THR A 565 -20.81 -27.01 -2.31
N PRO A 566 -22.14 -27.17 -2.09
CA PRO A 566 -22.70 -28.05 -1.07
C PRO A 566 -22.15 -29.50 -1.08
N PRO A 567 -21.92 -30.14 -2.22
CA PRO A 567 -21.32 -31.49 -2.26
C PRO A 567 -19.86 -31.51 -1.74
N ASN A 568 -19.06 -30.51 -2.10
CA ASN A 568 -17.67 -30.42 -1.69
C ASN A 568 -17.56 -30.04 -0.21
N TRP A 569 -18.47 -29.23 0.27
CA TRP A 569 -18.52 -28.83 1.67
C TRP A 569 -18.87 -29.98 2.61
N GLN A 570 -19.85 -30.81 2.25
CA GLN A 570 -20.20 -32.01 3.04
C GLN A 570 -19.08 -33.05 3.02
N ALA A 571 -18.39 -33.20 1.90
CA ALA A 571 -17.20 -34.05 1.81
C ALA A 571 -16.07 -33.54 2.68
N PHE A 572 -15.84 -32.22 2.69
CA PHE A 572 -14.84 -31.58 3.53
C PHE A 572 -15.14 -31.79 5.02
N LEU A 573 -16.37 -31.61 5.48
CA LEU A 573 -16.77 -31.85 6.87
C LEU A 573 -16.62 -33.32 7.28
N LYS A 574 -16.93 -34.25 6.39
CA LYS A 574 -16.74 -35.70 6.64
C LYS A 574 -15.26 -36.08 6.70
N HIS A 575 -14.39 -35.41 5.93
CA HIS A 575 -12.96 -35.65 5.93
C HIS A 575 -12.23 -34.88 7.03
N GLY A 576 -12.72 -33.70 7.44
CA GLY A 576 -12.17 -32.92 8.54
C GLY A 576 -12.26 -33.64 9.89
N ASP A 577 -13.33 -34.42 10.10
CA ASP A 577 -13.48 -35.27 11.29
C ASP A 577 -12.64 -36.57 11.22
N ALA A 578 -12.23 -36.97 10.01
CA ALA A 578 -11.47 -38.20 9.76
C ALA A 578 -9.96 -37.97 9.56
N LEU A 579 -9.55 -36.76 9.30
CA LEU A 579 -8.13 -36.39 9.21
C LEU A 579 -7.64 -36.04 10.63
N GLY A 580 -7.13 -37.03 11.32
CA GLY A 580 -6.06 -36.81 12.29
C GLY A 580 -4.96 -35.92 11.66
N PRO A 581 -3.90 -35.56 12.37
CA PRO A 581 -3.01 -34.43 12.07
C PRO A 581 -2.23 -34.49 10.72
N GLU A 582 -2.75 -35.13 9.70
CA GLU A 582 -2.19 -35.08 8.37
C GLU A 582 -2.71 -33.84 7.60
N ALA A 583 -1.76 -33.17 6.98
CA ALA A 583 -1.88 -31.88 6.34
C ALA A 583 -3.16 -31.68 5.51
N PRO A 584 -3.76 -30.46 5.56
CA PRO A 584 -4.80 -30.08 4.59
C PRO A 584 -4.28 -30.25 3.17
N PRO A 585 -5.17 -30.55 2.19
CA PRO A 585 -4.77 -30.64 0.79
C PRO A 585 -3.92 -29.42 0.46
N ALA A 586 -2.79 -29.68 -0.19
CA ALA A 586 -1.82 -28.65 -0.54
C ALA A 586 -2.55 -27.40 -1.05
N ARG A 587 -2.21 -26.25 -0.52
CA ARG A 587 -2.68 -24.96 -1.02
C ARG A 587 -2.68 -25.01 -2.54
N PRO A 588 -3.70 -24.47 -3.24
CA PRO A 588 -3.43 -24.02 -4.57
C PRO A 588 -2.21 -23.10 -4.44
N PRO A 589 -1.14 -23.28 -5.21
CA PRO A 589 0.05 -22.48 -5.08
C PRO A 589 -0.41 -21.01 -5.11
N ALA A 590 0.00 -20.23 -4.13
CA ALA A 590 -0.03 -18.78 -4.25
C ALA A 590 0.61 -18.54 -5.61
N GLY A 591 -0.17 -18.08 -6.60
CA GLY A 591 0.16 -18.19 -8.01
C GLY A 591 1.58 -17.73 -8.33
N LEU A 592 2.51 -18.62 -8.20
CA LEU A 592 3.78 -18.56 -8.90
C LEU A 592 3.40 -18.89 -10.34
N GLY A 593 3.24 -17.84 -11.13
CA GLY A 593 3.14 -18.00 -12.57
C GLY A 593 4.31 -18.85 -13.03
N ASP A 594 3.97 -19.93 -13.72
CA ASP A 594 4.93 -20.72 -14.46
C ASP A 594 5.78 -19.80 -15.33
N THR A 595 7.03 -19.59 -14.92
CA THR A 595 8.06 -18.98 -15.76
C THR A 595 8.62 -20.10 -16.65
N SER A 596 7.86 -20.49 -17.66
CA SER A 596 8.40 -21.27 -18.77
C SER A 596 7.74 -20.85 -20.07
N ALA A 597 8.41 -20.00 -20.80
CA ALA A 597 8.61 -19.74 -22.22
C ALA A 597 8.63 -18.25 -22.56
#